data_dc88e8c649c00141413c48d111a326aa
#
_entry.id   dc88e8c649c00141413c48d111a326aa
#
_cell.length_a   1.000
_cell.length_b   1.000
_cell.length_c   1.000
_cell.angle_alpha   90.00
_cell.angle_beta   90.00
_cell.angle_gamma   90.00
#
_symmetry.space_group_name_H-M   'P 1'
#
loop_
_entity.id
_entity.type
_entity.pdbx_description
1 polymer ?
#
loop_
_entity_poly.entity_id
_entity_poly.type
_entity_poly.pdbx_seq_one_letter_code
_entity_poly.pdbx_strand_id
1 'polypeptide(L)'
;MTRVNRNSGRRQEILEALANMLHASPGGKITTAALARELGVSEAALYRHFPSKTRMFEGLLEFAEETLFTRIRMILDEVPGAEDRLHQIASLVLVFAERNPGIAPLLAGDALTGETARLRERVGQLHDRLETQFRQILREGELREQLRTIATPSATAECVLALIEGKLRQFVRSDFARRPTAHWPEQWRALLPALFAPASQPRERLLAP
;
A
#
# COMPACT_ATOMS: atom_id res chain seq x y z
N MET A 1 21.09 -28.20 10.46
CA MET A 1 20.10 -27.42 9.65
C MET A 1 19.03 -26.69 10.46
N THR A 2 19.17 -26.53 11.81
CA THR A 2 18.04 -26.10 12.69
C THR A 2 18.14 -24.64 13.21
N ARG A 3 19.24 -23.93 12.95
CA ARG A 3 19.46 -22.57 13.51
C ARG A 3 18.87 -21.43 12.63
N VAL A 4 18.83 -21.60 11.32
CA VAL A 4 18.33 -20.58 10.38
C VAL A 4 16.81 -20.40 10.50
N ASN A 5 16.08 -21.50 10.73
CA ASN A 5 14.61 -21.48 10.80
C ASN A 5 14.07 -20.84 12.09
N ARG A 6 14.79 -20.93 13.22
CA ARG A 6 14.37 -20.31 14.50
C ARG A 6 14.53 -18.79 14.51
N ASN A 7 15.51 -18.24 13.78
CA ASN A 7 15.75 -16.80 13.73
C ASN A 7 14.73 -16.09 12.83
N SER A 8 14.34 -16.72 11.72
CA SER A 8 13.30 -16.18 10.84
C SER A 8 11.91 -16.23 11.50
N GLY A 9 11.58 -17.29 12.22
CA GLY A 9 10.33 -17.39 12.97
C GLY A 9 10.21 -16.31 14.05
N ARG A 10 11.28 -16.03 14.79
CA ARG A 10 11.24 -15.01 15.84
C ARG A 10 11.14 -13.58 15.29
N ARG A 11 11.78 -13.30 14.15
CA ARG A 11 11.58 -12.02 13.45
C ARG A 11 10.13 -11.83 13.06
N GLN A 12 9.50 -12.88 12.54
CA GLN A 12 8.09 -12.85 12.13
C GLN A 12 7.16 -12.61 13.34
N GLU A 13 7.37 -13.31 14.46
CA GLU A 13 6.61 -13.11 15.70
C GLU A 13 6.70 -11.65 16.21
N ILE A 14 7.87 -11.03 16.12
CA ILE A 14 8.07 -9.63 16.51
C ILE A 14 7.26 -8.68 15.58
N LEU A 15 7.28 -8.92 14.27
CA LEU A 15 6.53 -8.11 13.31
C LEU A 15 5.02 -8.27 13.49
N GLU A 16 4.53 -9.49 13.74
CA GLU A 16 3.12 -9.76 14.03
C GLU A 16 2.64 -9.06 15.30
N ALA A 17 3.42 -9.15 16.39
CA ALA A 17 3.10 -8.43 17.61
C ALA A 17 3.09 -6.91 17.42
N LEU A 18 4.04 -6.37 16.66
CA LEU A 18 4.07 -4.95 16.31
C LEU A 18 2.84 -4.54 15.50
N ALA A 19 2.45 -5.32 14.50
CA ALA A 19 1.24 -5.09 13.71
C ALA A 19 -0.03 -5.14 14.58
N ASN A 20 -0.12 -6.09 15.51
CA ASN A 20 -1.24 -6.19 16.44
C ASN A 20 -1.33 -4.96 17.38
N MET A 21 -0.21 -4.47 17.86
CA MET A 21 -0.17 -3.25 18.67
C MET A 21 -0.59 -2.00 17.88
N LEU A 22 -0.18 -1.89 16.62
CA LEU A 22 -0.61 -0.80 15.73
C LEU A 22 -2.12 -0.87 15.45
N HIS A 23 -2.66 -2.08 15.32
CA HIS A 23 -4.10 -2.28 15.16
C HIS A 23 -4.87 -1.91 16.42
N ALA A 24 -4.39 -2.34 17.60
CA ALA A 24 -5.05 -2.07 18.87
C ALA A 24 -5.02 -0.58 19.29
N SER A 25 -4.08 0.20 18.77
CA SER A 25 -3.90 1.60 19.13
C SER A 25 -3.46 2.44 17.93
N PRO A 26 -4.38 2.74 16.98
CA PRO A 26 -4.08 3.55 15.82
C PRO A 26 -3.60 4.94 16.23
N GLY A 27 -2.44 5.36 15.70
CA GLY A 27 -1.81 6.64 16.08
C GLY A 27 -1.17 6.67 17.46
N GLY A 28 -1.30 5.60 18.24
CA GLY A 28 -0.67 5.44 19.55
C GLY A 28 0.85 5.31 19.47
N LYS A 29 1.55 5.83 20.49
CA LYS A 29 3.01 5.68 20.59
C LYS A 29 3.37 4.27 21.03
N ILE A 30 3.87 3.45 20.10
CA ILE A 30 4.42 2.13 20.41
C ILE A 30 5.84 2.28 20.94
N THR A 31 6.13 1.63 22.08
CA THR A 31 7.46 1.57 22.66
C THR A 31 8.03 0.16 22.58
N THR A 32 9.36 0.04 22.49
CA THR A 32 10.05 -1.26 22.51
C THR A 32 9.83 -2.01 23.82
N ALA A 33 9.70 -1.28 24.94
CA ALA A 33 9.37 -1.86 26.24
C ALA A 33 7.97 -2.51 26.26
N ALA A 34 6.96 -1.86 25.62
CA ALA A 34 5.62 -2.44 25.50
C ALA A 34 5.62 -3.67 24.59
N LEU A 35 6.33 -3.61 23.46
CA LEU A 35 6.47 -4.75 22.54
C LEU A 35 7.21 -5.93 23.21
N ALA A 36 8.27 -5.67 23.96
CA ALA A 36 8.99 -6.70 24.71
C ALA A 36 8.09 -7.39 25.74
N ARG A 37 7.26 -6.61 26.43
CA ARG A 37 6.28 -7.13 27.42
C ARG A 37 5.22 -8.01 26.74
N GLU A 38 4.69 -7.57 25.60
CA GLU A 38 3.71 -8.33 24.82
C GLU A 38 4.25 -9.71 24.39
N LEU A 39 5.53 -9.76 24.02
CA LEU A 39 6.21 -10.98 23.60
C LEU A 39 6.81 -11.82 24.75
N GLY A 40 6.73 -11.33 25.99
CA GLY A 40 7.31 -12.02 27.15
C GLY A 40 8.85 -12.11 27.10
N VAL A 41 9.53 -11.10 26.52
CA VAL A 41 10.99 -11.07 26.37
C VAL A 41 11.60 -9.77 26.91
N SER A 42 12.93 -9.72 27.02
CA SER A 42 13.63 -8.46 27.32
C SER A 42 13.79 -7.61 26.05
N GLU A 43 13.87 -6.28 26.21
CA GLU A 43 14.20 -5.38 25.08
C GLU A 43 15.51 -5.75 24.39
N ALA A 44 16.52 -6.21 25.17
CA ALA A 44 17.78 -6.69 24.62
C ALA A 44 17.58 -7.89 23.69
N ALA A 45 16.56 -8.73 23.92
CA ALA A 45 16.22 -9.84 23.04
C ALA A 45 15.59 -9.36 21.74
N LEU A 46 14.76 -8.28 21.76
CA LEU A 46 14.25 -7.65 20.55
C LEU A 46 15.38 -7.08 19.68
N TYR A 47 16.31 -6.35 20.30
CA TYR A 47 17.40 -5.69 19.59
C TYR A 47 18.41 -6.67 18.96
N ARG A 48 18.44 -7.93 19.38
CA ARG A 48 19.20 -8.99 18.68
C ARG A 48 18.61 -9.33 17.30
N HIS A 49 17.30 -9.14 17.11
CA HIS A 49 16.62 -9.42 15.86
C HIS A 49 16.44 -8.15 15.00
N PHE A 50 16.22 -7.01 15.65
CA PHE A 50 16.03 -5.71 15.00
C PHE A 50 16.84 -4.66 15.77
N PRO A 51 17.92 -4.12 15.20
CA PRO A 51 18.84 -3.24 15.91
C PRO A 51 18.24 -1.89 16.31
N SER A 52 17.01 -1.57 15.86
CA SER A 52 16.27 -0.39 16.29
C SER A 52 14.77 -0.59 16.07
N LYS A 53 13.94 0.25 16.72
CA LYS A 53 12.51 0.34 16.49
C LYS A 53 12.21 0.67 15.01
N THR A 54 12.96 1.60 14.42
CA THR A 54 12.83 1.94 12.98
C THR A 54 13.01 0.69 12.10
N ARG A 55 13.96 -0.19 12.42
CA ARG A 55 14.18 -1.43 11.68
C ARG A 55 13.02 -2.43 11.81
N MET A 56 12.27 -2.40 12.90
CA MET A 56 11.05 -3.20 13.05
C MET A 56 9.95 -2.69 12.11
N PHE A 57 9.74 -1.38 12.03
CA PHE A 57 8.81 -0.77 11.08
C PHE A 57 9.23 -0.99 9.62
N GLU A 58 10.52 -0.87 9.32
CA GLU A 58 11.06 -1.21 7.99
C GLU A 58 10.76 -2.67 7.63
N GLY A 59 10.85 -3.59 8.59
CA GLY A 59 10.48 -5.00 8.39
C GLY A 59 8.99 -5.20 8.04
N LEU A 60 8.08 -4.41 8.62
CA LEU A 60 6.66 -4.43 8.23
C LEU A 60 6.46 -3.88 6.81
N LEU A 61 7.18 -2.83 6.43
CA LEU A 61 7.15 -2.29 5.08
C LEU A 61 7.72 -3.28 4.06
N GLU A 62 8.83 -3.94 4.38
CA GLU A 62 9.43 -4.99 3.55
C GLU A 62 8.42 -6.12 3.28
N PHE A 63 7.71 -6.57 4.32
CA PHE A 63 6.64 -7.57 4.18
C PHE A 63 5.50 -7.08 3.27
N ALA A 64 5.05 -5.83 3.46
CA ALA A 64 4.01 -5.25 2.63
C ALA A 64 4.45 -5.13 1.17
N GLU A 65 5.66 -4.62 0.92
CA GLU A 65 6.25 -4.49 -0.42
C GLU A 65 6.35 -5.84 -1.11
N GLU A 66 6.93 -6.85 -0.45
CA GLU A 66 7.12 -8.18 -1.03
C GLU A 66 5.77 -8.82 -1.39
N THR A 67 4.79 -8.71 -0.48
CA THR A 67 3.45 -9.24 -0.70
C THR A 67 2.75 -8.55 -1.86
N LEU A 68 2.73 -7.22 -1.87
CA LEU A 68 2.04 -6.45 -2.90
C LEU A 68 2.70 -6.63 -4.27
N PHE A 69 4.02 -6.44 -4.38
CA PHE A 69 4.69 -6.50 -5.68
C PHE A 69 4.81 -7.92 -6.25
N THR A 70 4.77 -8.95 -5.42
CA THR A 70 4.63 -10.32 -5.92
C THR A 70 3.27 -10.54 -6.58
N ARG A 71 2.19 -10.07 -5.96
CA ARG A 71 0.84 -10.15 -6.51
C ARG A 71 0.65 -9.24 -7.74
N ILE A 72 1.24 -8.04 -7.72
CA ILE A 72 1.22 -7.12 -8.87
C ILE A 72 1.82 -7.80 -10.10
N ARG A 73 2.97 -8.47 -9.96
CA ARG A 73 3.58 -9.21 -11.08
C ARG A 73 2.62 -10.26 -11.65
N MET A 74 1.96 -11.04 -10.81
CA MET A 74 0.97 -12.03 -11.27
C MET A 74 -0.18 -11.35 -12.04
N ILE A 75 -0.70 -10.22 -11.54
CA ILE A 75 -1.75 -9.46 -12.25
C ILE A 75 -1.26 -9.00 -13.62
N LEU A 76 -0.02 -8.51 -13.72
CA LEU A 76 0.54 -8.06 -14.99
C LEU A 76 0.70 -9.19 -16.01
N ASP A 77 1.00 -10.40 -15.53
CA ASP A 77 1.18 -11.57 -16.38
C ASP A 77 -0.15 -12.21 -16.81
N GLU A 78 -1.16 -12.22 -15.93
CA GLU A 78 -2.39 -13.00 -16.10
C GLU A 78 -3.57 -12.15 -16.60
N VAL A 79 -3.61 -10.85 -16.30
CA VAL A 79 -4.76 -9.99 -16.61
C VAL A 79 -4.53 -9.25 -17.91
N PRO A 80 -5.37 -9.49 -18.94
CA PRO A 80 -5.34 -8.68 -20.14
C PRO A 80 -5.98 -7.31 -19.90
N GLY A 81 -5.49 -6.29 -20.61
CA GLY A 81 -6.08 -4.95 -20.59
C GLY A 81 -5.58 -4.05 -19.45
N ALA A 82 -5.20 -2.83 -19.82
CA ALA A 82 -4.60 -1.86 -18.90
C ALA A 82 -5.60 -1.37 -17.85
N GLU A 83 -6.87 -1.18 -18.22
CA GLU A 83 -7.94 -0.77 -17.30
C GLU A 83 -8.15 -1.82 -16.21
N ASP A 84 -8.24 -3.10 -16.57
CA ASP A 84 -8.44 -4.19 -15.63
C ASP A 84 -7.23 -4.38 -14.71
N ARG A 85 -6.00 -4.28 -15.25
CA ARG A 85 -4.77 -4.29 -14.46
C ARG A 85 -4.76 -3.18 -13.43
N LEU A 86 -5.09 -1.95 -13.83
CA LEU A 86 -5.15 -0.79 -12.95
C LEU A 86 -6.16 -1.00 -11.82
N HIS A 87 -7.38 -1.46 -12.17
CA HIS A 87 -8.42 -1.77 -11.19
C HIS A 87 -8.00 -2.87 -10.21
N GLN A 88 -7.43 -3.97 -10.72
CA GLN A 88 -7.05 -5.09 -9.87
C GLN A 88 -5.90 -4.74 -8.94
N ILE A 89 -4.91 -3.95 -9.37
CA ILE A 89 -3.82 -3.51 -8.52
C ILE A 89 -4.32 -2.52 -7.45
N ALA A 90 -5.18 -1.56 -7.82
CA ALA A 90 -5.81 -0.66 -6.86
C ALA A 90 -6.62 -1.46 -5.81
N SER A 91 -7.43 -2.41 -6.27
CA SER A 91 -8.21 -3.31 -5.41
C SER A 91 -7.31 -4.14 -4.49
N LEU A 92 -6.20 -4.67 -4.99
CA LEU A 92 -5.22 -5.44 -4.22
C LEU A 92 -4.68 -4.63 -3.03
N VAL A 93 -4.30 -3.36 -3.24
CA VAL A 93 -3.77 -2.50 -2.18
C VAL A 93 -4.83 -2.26 -1.10
N LEU A 94 -6.08 -2.00 -1.50
CA LEU A 94 -7.19 -1.79 -0.57
C LEU A 94 -7.52 -3.07 0.23
N VAL A 95 -7.58 -4.23 -0.44
CA VAL A 95 -7.80 -5.53 0.20
C VAL A 95 -6.65 -5.87 1.14
N PHE A 96 -5.41 -5.61 0.75
CA PHE A 96 -4.25 -5.84 1.59
C PHE A 96 -4.34 -5.05 2.89
N ALA A 97 -4.65 -3.75 2.82
CA ALA A 97 -4.80 -2.89 3.98
C ALA A 97 -5.95 -3.35 4.90
N GLU A 98 -7.10 -3.74 4.31
CA GLU A 98 -8.25 -4.25 5.07
C GLU A 98 -7.93 -5.55 5.83
N ARG A 99 -7.14 -6.44 5.21
CA ARG A 99 -6.72 -7.70 5.82
C ARG A 99 -5.57 -7.55 6.81
N ASN A 100 -4.85 -6.43 6.76
CA ASN A 100 -3.71 -6.14 7.61
C ASN A 100 -3.91 -4.77 8.31
N PRO A 101 -4.94 -4.61 9.15
CA PRO A 101 -5.27 -3.32 9.75
C PRO A 101 -4.11 -2.76 10.60
N GLY A 102 -3.26 -3.61 11.17
CA GLY A 102 -2.06 -3.17 11.87
C GLY A 102 -0.96 -2.58 10.97
N ILE A 103 -0.97 -2.88 9.66
CA ILE A 103 -0.03 -2.30 8.69
C ILE A 103 -0.64 -1.03 8.06
N ALA A 104 -1.97 -0.94 7.98
CA ALA A 104 -2.66 0.18 7.35
C ALA A 104 -2.23 1.58 7.90
N PRO A 105 -2.05 1.80 9.22
CA PRO A 105 -1.55 3.07 9.74
C PRO A 105 -0.15 3.44 9.24
N LEU A 106 0.70 2.45 9.00
CA LEU A 106 2.03 2.66 8.45
C LEU A 106 1.94 3.08 6.98
N LEU A 107 1.12 2.40 6.18
CA LEU A 107 0.89 2.74 4.77
C LEU A 107 0.19 4.10 4.62
N ALA A 108 -0.72 4.45 5.51
CA ALA A 108 -1.38 5.77 5.53
C ALA A 108 -0.45 6.91 5.99
N GLY A 109 0.73 6.60 6.51
CA GLY A 109 1.67 7.57 7.09
C GLY A 109 1.34 8.01 8.52
N ASP A 110 0.25 7.55 9.10
CA ASP A 110 -0.23 7.99 10.44
C ASP A 110 0.65 7.43 11.57
N ALA A 111 1.18 6.20 11.42
CA ALA A 111 2.09 5.60 12.39
C ALA A 111 3.49 6.23 12.41
N LEU A 112 3.75 7.22 11.55
CA LEU A 112 5.06 7.86 11.41
C LEU A 112 5.24 9.10 12.31
N THR A 113 4.23 9.46 13.10
CA THR A 113 4.31 10.58 14.02
C THR A 113 5.38 10.32 15.08
N GLY A 114 6.44 11.15 15.09
CA GLY A 114 7.59 11.00 15.98
C GLY A 114 8.62 9.94 15.52
N GLU A 115 8.43 9.32 14.37
CA GLU A 115 9.40 8.40 13.75
C GLU A 115 10.42 9.15 12.87
N THR A 116 11.49 8.44 12.48
CA THR A 116 12.61 9.02 11.75
C THR A 116 12.20 9.46 10.33
N ALA A 117 12.89 10.49 9.81
CA ALA A 117 12.74 10.92 8.41
C ALA A 117 12.95 9.76 7.42
N ARG A 118 13.87 8.85 7.72
CA ARG A 118 14.14 7.64 6.94
C ARG A 118 12.91 6.74 6.77
N LEU A 119 12.11 6.55 7.83
CA LEU A 119 10.92 5.70 7.74
C LEU A 119 9.85 6.37 6.85
N ARG A 120 9.67 7.69 6.97
CA ARG A 120 8.78 8.46 6.07
C ARG A 120 9.21 8.34 4.61
N GLU A 121 10.51 8.47 4.35
CA GLU A 121 11.08 8.27 3.02
C GLU A 121 10.80 6.86 2.46
N ARG A 122 10.93 5.82 3.28
CA ARG A 122 10.63 4.45 2.87
C ARG A 122 9.15 4.24 2.51
N VAL A 123 8.22 4.83 3.27
CA VAL A 123 6.79 4.80 2.92
C VAL A 123 6.55 5.55 1.60
N GLY A 124 7.16 6.72 1.43
CA GLY A 124 7.12 7.47 0.16
C GLY A 124 7.59 6.62 -1.02
N GLN A 125 8.74 5.95 -0.91
CA GLN A 125 9.27 5.06 -1.95
C GLN A 125 8.32 3.93 -2.34
N LEU A 126 7.56 3.36 -1.40
CA LEU A 126 6.53 2.36 -1.71
C LEU A 126 5.42 2.97 -2.58
N HIS A 127 4.93 4.15 -2.22
CA HIS A 127 3.91 4.86 -2.98
C HIS A 127 4.42 5.28 -4.37
N ASP A 128 5.64 5.80 -4.48
CA ASP A 128 6.28 6.15 -5.76
C ASP A 128 6.41 4.94 -6.70
N ARG A 129 6.69 3.76 -6.15
CA ARG A 129 6.72 2.51 -6.91
C ARG A 129 5.34 2.11 -7.42
N LEU A 130 4.28 2.26 -6.60
CA LEU A 130 2.90 2.00 -7.03
C LEU A 130 2.48 2.97 -8.13
N GLU A 131 2.74 4.26 -7.97
CA GLU A 131 2.46 5.27 -8.98
C GLU A 131 3.19 4.99 -10.30
N THR A 132 4.48 4.64 -10.20
CA THR A 132 5.28 4.27 -11.38
C THR A 132 4.68 3.07 -12.10
N GLN A 133 4.20 2.07 -11.34
CA GLN A 133 3.53 0.90 -11.92
C GLN A 133 2.23 1.28 -12.63
N PHE A 134 1.38 2.13 -12.02
CA PHE A 134 0.16 2.63 -12.65
C PHE A 134 0.46 3.40 -13.93
N ARG A 135 1.43 4.31 -13.88
CA ARG A 135 1.85 5.11 -15.03
C ARG A 135 2.36 4.22 -16.18
N GLN A 136 3.11 3.17 -15.87
CA GLN A 136 3.59 2.22 -16.88
C GLN A 136 2.43 1.47 -17.52
N ILE A 137 1.49 0.94 -16.75
CA ILE A 137 0.30 0.25 -17.27
C ILE A 137 -0.49 1.16 -18.22
N LEU A 138 -0.72 2.41 -17.83
CA LEU A 138 -1.46 3.37 -18.65
C LEU A 138 -0.74 3.70 -19.96
N ARG A 139 0.58 3.90 -19.92
CA ARG A 139 1.39 4.11 -21.14
C ARG A 139 1.38 2.91 -22.08
N GLU A 140 1.48 1.71 -21.53
CA GLU A 140 1.38 0.48 -22.33
C GLU A 140 -0.01 0.32 -22.95
N GLY A 141 -1.08 0.65 -22.21
CA GLY A 141 -2.45 0.67 -22.69
C GLY A 141 -2.65 1.67 -23.84
N GLU A 142 -2.09 2.88 -23.73
CA GLU A 142 -2.12 3.86 -24.82
C GLU A 142 -1.41 3.35 -26.09
N LEU A 143 -0.28 2.68 -25.92
CA LEU A 143 0.54 2.21 -27.04
C LEU A 143 -0.01 0.94 -27.71
N ARG A 144 -0.56 0.00 -26.95
CA ARG A 144 -0.90 -1.34 -27.43
C ARG A 144 -2.38 -1.60 -27.56
N GLU A 145 -3.21 -0.92 -26.75
CA GLU A 145 -4.64 -1.19 -26.63
C GLU A 145 -5.51 -0.01 -27.10
N GLN A 146 -4.88 1.05 -27.62
CA GLN A 146 -5.56 2.29 -28.00
C GLN A 146 -6.36 2.92 -26.83
N LEU A 147 -5.99 2.59 -25.59
CA LEU A 147 -6.56 3.20 -24.41
C LEU A 147 -6.31 4.71 -24.46
N ARG A 148 -7.32 5.51 -24.10
CA ARG A 148 -7.19 6.97 -24.06
C ARG A 148 -7.48 7.46 -22.66
N THR A 149 -6.46 7.95 -21.98
CA THR A 149 -6.64 8.66 -20.73
C THR A 149 -7.15 10.09 -20.98
N ILE A 150 -8.05 10.59 -20.15
CA ILE A 150 -8.56 11.99 -20.24
C ILE A 150 -7.42 12.97 -19.90
N ALA A 151 -6.70 12.71 -18.81
CA ALA A 151 -5.47 13.42 -18.46
C ALA A 151 -4.25 12.66 -18.99
N THR A 152 -3.04 13.13 -18.70
CA THR A 152 -1.81 12.38 -19.00
C THR A 152 -1.76 11.09 -18.17
N PRO A 153 -1.08 10.03 -18.64
CA PRO A 153 -0.86 8.82 -17.83
C PRO A 153 -0.27 9.11 -16.45
N SER A 154 0.59 10.11 -16.32
CA SER A 154 1.16 10.51 -15.02
C SER A 154 0.09 11.11 -14.10
N ALA A 155 -0.69 12.07 -14.57
CA ALA A 155 -1.76 12.68 -13.76
C ALA A 155 -2.87 11.67 -13.41
N THR A 156 -3.17 10.74 -14.31
CA THR A 156 -4.14 9.66 -14.06
C THR A 156 -3.61 8.69 -12.99
N ALA A 157 -2.33 8.31 -13.05
CA ALA A 157 -1.68 7.44 -12.06
C ALA A 157 -1.68 8.10 -10.67
N GLU A 158 -1.31 9.38 -10.59
CA GLU A 158 -1.35 10.17 -9.36
C GLU A 158 -2.77 10.25 -8.77
N CYS A 159 -3.76 10.48 -9.60
CA CYS A 159 -5.18 10.51 -9.18
C CYS A 159 -5.62 9.17 -8.58
N VAL A 160 -5.28 8.05 -9.22
CA VAL A 160 -5.61 6.71 -8.71
C VAL A 160 -4.90 6.44 -7.39
N LEU A 161 -3.62 6.80 -7.26
CA LEU A 161 -2.87 6.66 -6.01
C LEU A 161 -3.49 7.50 -4.90
N ALA A 162 -3.83 8.77 -5.17
CA ALA A 162 -4.47 9.65 -4.19
C ALA A 162 -5.82 9.10 -3.67
N LEU A 163 -6.60 8.43 -4.52
CA LEU A 163 -7.83 7.76 -4.10
C LEU A 163 -7.54 6.58 -3.15
N ILE A 164 -6.53 5.78 -3.45
CA ILE A 164 -6.10 4.67 -2.58
C ILE A 164 -5.66 5.22 -1.23
N GLU A 165 -4.76 6.19 -1.21
CA GLU A 165 -4.28 6.83 0.04
C GLU A 165 -5.44 7.44 0.84
N GLY A 166 -6.36 8.13 0.18
CA GLY A 166 -7.56 8.69 0.81
C GLY A 166 -8.41 7.62 1.49
N LYS A 167 -8.60 6.45 0.86
CA LYS A 167 -9.33 5.32 1.45
C LYS A 167 -8.57 4.70 2.62
N LEU A 168 -7.26 4.54 2.53
CA LEU A 168 -6.43 4.04 3.63
C LEU A 168 -6.52 4.96 4.85
N ARG A 169 -6.40 6.28 4.65
CA ARG A 169 -6.56 7.27 5.72
C ARG A 169 -7.96 7.26 6.34
N GLN A 170 -9.01 7.13 5.51
CA GLN A 170 -10.39 7.01 6.04
C GLN A 170 -10.56 5.74 6.89
N PHE A 171 -9.97 4.63 6.48
CA PHE A 171 -9.99 3.37 7.21
C PHE A 171 -9.33 3.51 8.58
N VAL A 172 -8.09 4.01 8.63
CA VAL A 172 -7.36 4.23 9.89
C VAL A 172 -8.07 5.24 10.78
N ARG A 173 -8.49 6.39 10.24
CA ARG A 173 -9.15 7.45 11.00
C ARG A 173 -10.50 7.05 11.60
N SER A 174 -11.16 6.04 11.04
CA SER A 174 -12.43 5.50 11.52
C SER A 174 -12.26 4.33 12.50
N ASP A 175 -11.05 4.13 13.06
CA ASP A 175 -10.73 2.94 13.85
C ASP A 175 -11.11 1.66 13.13
N PHE A 176 -10.75 1.59 11.84
CA PHE A 176 -10.99 0.48 10.91
C PHE A 176 -12.46 0.13 10.62
N ALA A 177 -13.41 0.98 11.03
CA ALA A 177 -14.83 0.78 10.76
C ALA A 177 -15.21 1.01 9.29
N ARG A 178 -14.57 1.98 8.61
CA ARG A 178 -14.79 2.28 7.19
C ARG A 178 -13.86 1.44 6.32
N ARG A 179 -14.32 0.25 5.94
CA ARG A 179 -13.52 -0.65 5.10
C ARG A 179 -13.10 0.02 3.79
N PRO A 180 -11.83 -0.02 3.39
CA PRO A 180 -11.35 0.62 2.17
C PRO A 180 -11.94 -0.01 0.90
N THR A 181 -12.37 -1.29 0.97
CA THR A 181 -13.03 -1.99 -0.13
C THR A 181 -14.53 -1.70 -0.23
N ALA A 182 -15.15 -1.10 0.80
CA ALA A 182 -16.58 -0.76 0.78
C ALA A 182 -16.90 0.15 -0.40
N HIS A 183 -17.91 -0.22 -1.19
CA HIS A 183 -18.35 0.49 -2.39
C HIS A 183 -17.26 0.67 -3.48
N TRP A 184 -16.09 0.02 -3.35
CA TRP A 184 -14.99 0.20 -4.30
C TRP A 184 -15.37 -0.14 -5.75
N PRO A 185 -16.07 -1.27 -6.03
CA PRO A 185 -16.47 -1.59 -7.41
C PRO A 185 -17.44 -0.57 -8.02
N GLU A 186 -18.32 0.03 -7.22
CA GLU A 186 -19.25 1.07 -7.67
C GLU A 186 -18.52 2.38 -7.93
N GLN A 187 -17.62 2.77 -7.01
CA GLN A 187 -16.81 3.97 -7.13
C GLN A 187 -15.88 3.88 -8.33
N TRP A 188 -15.24 2.72 -8.56
CA TRP A 188 -14.40 2.51 -9.72
C TRP A 188 -15.18 2.71 -11.02
N ARG A 189 -16.34 2.06 -11.16
CA ARG A 189 -17.21 2.23 -12.34
C ARG A 189 -17.62 3.69 -12.56
N ALA A 190 -17.89 4.43 -11.50
CA ALA A 190 -18.22 5.84 -11.59
C ALA A 190 -17.03 6.73 -12.01
N LEU A 191 -15.80 6.30 -11.71
CA LEU A 191 -14.57 7.00 -12.07
C LEU A 191 -14.12 6.74 -13.51
N LEU A 192 -14.45 5.58 -14.07
CA LEU A 192 -13.99 5.18 -15.42
C LEU A 192 -14.21 6.27 -16.47
N PRO A 193 -15.39 6.92 -16.59
CA PRO A 193 -15.60 7.98 -17.58
C PRO A 193 -14.78 9.25 -17.32
N ALA A 194 -14.29 9.44 -16.09
CA ALA A 194 -13.43 10.56 -15.73
C ALA A 194 -11.93 10.24 -15.93
N LEU A 195 -11.57 8.97 -15.96
CA LEU A 195 -10.20 8.52 -16.18
C LEU A 195 -9.93 8.23 -17.65
N PHE A 196 -10.91 7.67 -18.37
CA PHE A 196 -10.75 7.16 -19.72
C PHE A 196 -11.77 7.78 -20.68
N ALA A 197 -11.28 8.27 -21.82
CA ALA A 197 -12.15 8.78 -22.87
C ALA A 197 -12.79 7.61 -23.65
N PRO A 198 -14.04 7.76 -24.12
CA PRO A 198 -14.64 6.81 -25.05
C PRO A 198 -13.78 6.64 -26.30
N ALA A 199 -13.68 5.42 -26.80
CA ALA A 199 -12.83 5.08 -27.95
C ALA A 199 -13.08 5.91 -29.23
N SER A 200 -14.22 6.62 -29.31
CA SER A 200 -14.69 7.38 -30.48
C SER A 200 -14.43 8.90 -30.44
N GLN A 201 -13.84 9.47 -29.38
CA GLN A 201 -13.63 10.93 -29.29
C GLN A 201 -12.21 11.35 -29.70
N PRO A 202 -12.03 12.33 -30.64
CA PRO A 202 -10.72 12.89 -30.95
C PRO A 202 -10.14 13.66 -29.74
N ARG A 203 -8.82 13.55 -29.55
CA ARG A 203 -8.07 14.21 -28.45
C ARG A 203 -8.23 15.74 -28.39
N GLU A 204 -8.56 16.37 -29.52
CA GLU A 204 -8.60 17.84 -29.64
C GLU A 204 -9.72 18.54 -28.85
N ARG A 205 -10.77 17.83 -28.40
CA ARG A 205 -11.87 18.45 -27.64
C ARG A 205 -11.67 18.44 -26.13
N LEU A 206 -10.66 17.75 -25.61
CA LEU A 206 -10.47 17.56 -24.17
C LEU A 206 -9.48 18.55 -23.52
N LEU A 207 -8.78 19.35 -24.33
CA LEU A 207 -7.76 20.31 -23.86
C LEU A 207 -8.10 21.77 -24.17
N ALA A 208 -9.32 22.08 -24.53
CA ALA A 208 -9.79 23.47 -24.64
C ALA A 208 -10.04 24.05 -23.25
N PRO A 209 -9.49 25.23 -22.89
CA PRO A 209 -9.61 25.87 -21.59
C PRO A 209 -11.05 26.25 -21.25
#